data_47790182662106af35429a3d0bd1cc31
#
_entry.id   47790182662106af35429a3d0bd1cc31
#
_cell.length_a   1.000
_cell.length_b   1.000
_cell.length_c   1.000
_cell.angle_alpha   90.00
_cell.angle_beta   90.00
_cell.angle_gamma   90.00
#
_symmetry.space_group_name_H-M   'P 1'
#
loop_
_entity.id
_entity.type
_entity.pdbx_description
1 polymer ?
#
loop_
_entity_poly.entity_id
_entity_poly.type
_entity_poly.pdbx_seq_one_letter_code
_entity_poly.pdbx_strand_id
1 'polypeptide(L)'
;MLRERHGLSGSFLRMARDALVDFAVGVRARICLGFSGSGVLADTLPCDTLLLHSAPKSMALQRKNILIDAVRARGWHLQEAALLSPSLACAKGQLLAPAQAVPLRYLAYAAHVQWLVARYTPRVLINERNGSYHTPFLRLALAARDARLLHLAHATTLESSRRLGMNDYDYYGVFGHSSLVALQERPLRFGTSTVVLLGSYLADETYDLPVADPAIKTLLVLGVGPDREKEPGYLRTYELLRDWAQRHPEYRMLFKRHPRSRARFWSDAAERLNNVGLLDTGCTLAEAFAQASVVINIMSNAGIESGLAGRPVIHVNAGNDVDIFSHAQFFGPQVRDGEELSRQLQALEQDYCKHVEQARRFANYHLVYGSQGLAKTTQLIDDLLRGHDPERDFETCELPAAG
;
A
#
# COMPACT_ATOMS: atom_id res chain seq x y z
N MET A 1 5.39 -18.04 11.34
CA MET A 1 4.45 -16.91 11.38
C MET A 1 3.32 -17.10 12.39
N LEU A 2 2.37 -18.03 12.22
CA LEU A 2 1.39 -18.31 13.30
C LEU A 2 2.06 -18.80 14.57
N ARG A 3 3.17 -19.56 14.45
CA ARG A 3 3.97 -20.05 15.59
C ARG A 3 4.58 -18.94 16.45
N GLU A 4 5.07 -17.88 15.85
CA GLU A 4 5.67 -16.74 16.55
C GLU A 4 4.65 -15.96 17.38
N ARG A 5 3.40 -15.88 16.91
CA ARG A 5 2.33 -15.14 17.62
C ARG A 5 1.58 -15.93 18.66
N HIS A 6 1.40 -17.23 18.49
CA HIS A 6 0.43 -18.04 19.24
C HIS A 6 1.01 -19.34 19.78
N GLY A 7 2.31 -19.57 19.60
CA GLY A 7 2.92 -20.87 19.86
C GLY A 7 2.43 -21.96 18.89
N LEU A 8 2.93 -23.17 19.06
CA LEU A 8 2.64 -24.28 18.14
C LEU A 8 1.17 -24.73 18.24
N SER A 9 0.68 -24.90 19.46
CA SER A 9 -0.70 -25.34 19.74
C SER A 9 -1.75 -24.30 19.34
N GLY A 10 -1.53 -23.04 19.66
CA GLY A 10 -2.45 -21.96 19.29
C GLY A 10 -2.51 -21.72 17.77
N SER A 11 -1.42 -21.97 17.07
CA SER A 11 -1.38 -21.89 15.60
C SER A 11 -2.15 -23.02 14.94
N PHE A 12 -2.02 -24.26 15.48
CA PHE A 12 -2.74 -25.42 14.99
C PHE A 12 -4.25 -25.28 15.20
N LEU A 13 -4.68 -24.88 16.40
CA LEU A 13 -6.10 -24.67 16.70
C LEU A 13 -6.75 -23.60 15.81
N ARG A 14 -6.05 -22.51 15.54
CA ARG A 14 -6.54 -21.49 14.60
C ARG A 14 -6.63 -22.01 13.18
N MET A 15 -5.63 -22.71 12.70
CA MET A 15 -5.64 -23.32 11.36
C MET A 15 -6.78 -24.34 11.22
N ALA A 16 -7.00 -25.18 12.25
CA ALA A 16 -8.10 -26.14 12.28
C ALA A 16 -9.47 -25.45 12.28
N ARG A 17 -9.63 -24.43 13.15
CA ARG A 17 -10.85 -23.60 13.17
C ARG A 17 -11.14 -22.97 11.80
N ASP A 18 -10.14 -22.30 11.23
CA ASP A 18 -10.32 -21.60 9.95
C ASP A 18 -10.62 -22.61 8.81
N ALA A 19 -10.01 -23.79 8.85
CA ALA A 19 -10.32 -24.88 7.92
C ALA A 19 -11.76 -25.40 8.06
N LEU A 20 -12.26 -25.54 9.31
CA LEU A 20 -13.65 -25.96 9.56
C LEU A 20 -14.65 -24.91 9.09
N VAL A 21 -14.37 -23.62 9.34
CA VAL A 21 -15.21 -22.50 8.86
C VAL A 21 -15.25 -22.48 7.34
N ASP A 22 -14.09 -22.58 6.68
CA ASP A 22 -14.02 -22.61 5.22
C ASP A 22 -14.79 -23.82 4.63
N PHE A 23 -14.69 -24.99 5.28
CA PHE A 23 -15.43 -26.18 4.91
C PHE A 23 -16.95 -25.98 5.04
N ALA A 24 -17.42 -25.47 6.17
CA ALA A 24 -18.84 -25.17 6.39
C ALA A 24 -19.40 -24.19 5.36
N VAL A 25 -18.63 -23.14 5.03
CA VAL A 25 -18.99 -22.17 4.00
C VAL A 25 -18.98 -22.81 2.62
N GLY A 26 -18.06 -23.75 2.36
CA GLY A 26 -18.02 -24.54 1.13
C GLY A 26 -19.26 -25.43 0.95
N VAL A 27 -19.72 -26.08 2.01
CA VAL A 27 -21.00 -26.85 2.02
C VAL A 27 -22.16 -25.91 1.66
N ARG A 28 -22.24 -24.75 2.33
CA ARG A 28 -23.27 -23.75 2.04
C ARG A 28 -23.22 -23.29 0.58
N ALA A 29 -22.03 -23.03 0.03
CA ALA A 29 -21.87 -22.67 -1.38
C ALA A 29 -22.36 -23.78 -2.32
N ARG A 30 -22.08 -25.04 -1.99
CA ARG A 30 -22.56 -26.19 -2.76
C ARG A 30 -24.08 -26.26 -2.81
N ILE A 31 -24.73 -26.01 -1.67
CA ILE A 31 -26.19 -25.95 -1.56
C ILE A 31 -26.74 -24.78 -2.41
N CYS A 32 -26.18 -23.59 -2.26
CA CYS A 32 -26.60 -22.42 -3.05
C CYS A 32 -26.47 -22.67 -4.56
N LEU A 33 -25.36 -23.26 -5.02
CA LEU A 33 -25.15 -23.60 -6.44
C LEU A 33 -26.13 -24.67 -6.94
N GLY A 34 -26.53 -25.61 -6.08
CA GLY A 34 -27.55 -26.62 -6.43
C GLY A 34 -28.94 -26.02 -6.66
N PHE A 35 -29.29 -24.95 -6.00
CA PHE A 35 -30.56 -24.22 -6.17
C PHE A 35 -30.56 -23.19 -7.31
N SER A 36 -29.38 -22.73 -7.73
CA SER A 36 -29.26 -21.61 -8.70
C SER A 36 -29.41 -22.03 -10.17
N GLY A 37 -29.71 -23.30 -10.48
CA GLY A 37 -29.84 -23.76 -11.87
C GLY A 37 -28.56 -23.54 -12.71
N SER A 38 -28.54 -23.98 -13.95
CA SER A 38 -27.41 -23.82 -14.87
C SER A 38 -27.12 -22.34 -15.19
N GLY A 39 -26.27 -21.79 -14.46
CA GLY A 39 -25.35 -20.69 -14.45
C GLY A 39 -25.31 -19.62 -15.54
N VAL A 40 -26.41 -19.23 -16.12
CA VAL A 40 -26.44 -18.02 -17.00
C VAL A 40 -26.73 -16.81 -16.12
N LEU A 41 -25.79 -15.88 -16.06
CA LEU A 41 -26.02 -14.59 -15.43
C LEU A 41 -26.98 -13.78 -16.29
N ALA A 42 -28.12 -13.38 -15.71
CA ALA A 42 -29.13 -12.59 -16.40
C ALA A 42 -28.60 -11.19 -16.78
N ASP A 43 -27.70 -10.62 -15.96
CA ASP A 43 -27.12 -9.29 -16.16
C ASP A 43 -25.59 -9.37 -16.22
N THR A 44 -25.02 -9.14 -17.38
CA THR A 44 -23.59 -8.92 -17.56
C THR A 44 -23.28 -7.44 -17.64
N LEU A 45 -22.13 -7.00 -17.13
CA LEU A 45 -21.61 -5.64 -17.19
C LEU A 45 -20.19 -5.66 -17.79
N PRO A 46 -20.05 -5.97 -19.09
CA PRO A 46 -18.76 -6.08 -19.72
C PRO A 46 -17.92 -4.82 -19.55
N CYS A 47 -16.62 -4.97 -19.31
CA CYS A 47 -15.69 -3.86 -19.20
C CYS A 47 -14.31 -4.25 -19.74
N ASP A 48 -13.51 -3.24 -20.12
CA ASP A 48 -12.12 -3.48 -20.49
C ASP A 48 -11.30 -3.78 -19.25
N THR A 49 -11.50 -2.99 -18.19
CA THR A 49 -10.78 -3.10 -16.93
C THR A 49 -11.74 -3.24 -15.76
N LEU A 50 -11.52 -4.24 -14.91
CA LEU A 50 -12.21 -4.39 -13.63
C LEU A 50 -11.26 -4.05 -12.49
N LEU A 51 -11.55 -2.99 -11.73
CA LEU A 51 -10.86 -2.69 -10.48
C LEU A 51 -11.55 -3.43 -9.34
N LEU A 52 -10.89 -4.45 -8.79
CA LEU A 52 -11.41 -5.29 -7.73
C LEU A 52 -10.87 -4.82 -6.36
N HIS A 53 -11.67 -4.06 -5.65
CA HIS A 53 -11.36 -3.60 -4.30
C HIS A 53 -11.29 -4.75 -3.29
N SER A 54 -10.43 -4.62 -2.29
CA SER A 54 -10.21 -5.66 -1.26
C SER A 54 -11.46 -5.98 -0.41
N ALA A 55 -12.40 -5.04 -0.32
CA ALA A 55 -13.68 -5.16 0.40
C ALA A 55 -14.62 -4.01 0.00
N PRO A 56 -15.96 -4.13 0.25
CA PRO A 56 -16.92 -3.04 0.01
C PRO A 56 -16.57 -1.73 0.72
N LYS A 57 -15.98 -1.80 1.92
CA LYS A 57 -15.51 -0.63 2.66
C LYS A 57 -14.37 0.10 1.94
N SER A 58 -13.49 -0.62 1.27
CA SER A 58 -12.37 -0.01 0.53
C SER A 58 -12.87 0.75 -0.69
N MET A 59 -13.87 0.22 -1.38
CA MET A 59 -14.54 0.88 -2.50
C MET A 59 -15.23 2.18 -2.06
N ALA A 60 -15.94 2.17 -0.92
CA ALA A 60 -16.63 3.35 -0.40
C ALA A 60 -15.68 4.50 -0.01
N LEU A 61 -14.39 4.25 0.21
CA LEU A 61 -13.40 5.27 0.54
C LEU A 61 -12.89 6.07 -0.68
N GLN A 62 -13.20 5.65 -1.89
CA GLN A 62 -12.88 6.33 -3.16
C GLN A 62 -11.42 6.80 -3.32
N ARG A 63 -10.46 6.10 -2.71
CA ARG A 63 -9.05 6.49 -2.70
C ARG A 63 -8.33 6.34 -4.05
N LYS A 64 -9.01 5.77 -5.05
CA LYS A 64 -8.43 5.44 -6.35
C LYS A 64 -9.03 6.23 -7.50
N ASN A 65 -9.78 7.28 -7.19
CA ASN A 65 -10.40 8.10 -8.23
C ASN A 65 -9.37 8.60 -9.24
N ILE A 66 -8.18 9.02 -8.78
CA ILE A 66 -7.11 9.48 -9.67
C ILE A 66 -6.67 8.39 -10.68
N LEU A 67 -6.53 7.14 -10.26
CA LEU A 67 -6.22 6.03 -11.16
C LEU A 67 -7.42 5.71 -12.08
N ILE A 68 -8.64 5.68 -11.53
CA ILE A 68 -9.85 5.41 -12.29
C ILE A 68 -10.04 6.45 -13.39
N ASP A 69 -9.90 7.72 -13.04
CA ASP A 69 -10.07 8.84 -13.98
C ASP A 69 -8.96 8.82 -15.04
N ALA A 70 -7.72 8.50 -14.66
CA ALA A 70 -6.61 8.38 -15.59
C ALA A 70 -6.78 7.22 -16.61
N VAL A 71 -7.34 6.08 -16.18
CA VAL A 71 -7.65 4.96 -17.09
C VAL A 71 -8.82 5.34 -18.02
N ARG A 72 -9.87 5.96 -17.49
CA ARG A 72 -11.02 6.43 -18.29
C ARG A 72 -10.63 7.50 -19.30
N ALA A 73 -9.71 8.40 -18.93
CA ALA A 73 -9.19 9.44 -19.83
C ALA A 73 -8.47 8.87 -21.06
N ARG A 74 -7.98 7.62 -20.99
CA ARG A 74 -7.43 6.89 -22.14
C ARG A 74 -8.48 6.21 -23.01
N GLY A 75 -9.76 6.37 -22.70
CA GLY A 75 -10.89 5.83 -23.45
C GLY A 75 -11.31 4.42 -23.05
N TRP A 76 -10.74 3.83 -21.99
CA TRP A 76 -11.08 2.50 -21.54
C TRP A 76 -12.28 2.47 -20.60
N HIS A 77 -13.15 1.49 -20.80
CA HIS A 77 -14.30 1.28 -19.92
C HIS A 77 -13.87 0.54 -18.65
N LEU A 78 -13.76 1.28 -17.53
CA LEU A 78 -13.42 0.74 -16.22
C LEU A 78 -14.65 0.61 -15.34
N GLN A 79 -14.86 -0.59 -14.80
CA GLN A 79 -15.84 -0.91 -13.76
C GLN A 79 -15.14 -1.18 -12.42
N GLU A 80 -15.87 -0.97 -11.34
CA GLU A 80 -15.42 -1.25 -9.97
C GLU A 80 -16.27 -2.35 -9.34
N ALA A 81 -15.63 -3.26 -8.63
CA ALA A 81 -16.29 -4.26 -7.81
C ALA A 81 -15.55 -4.45 -6.49
N ALA A 82 -16.22 -5.01 -5.51
CA ALA A 82 -15.62 -5.34 -4.23
C ALA A 82 -15.55 -6.86 -4.04
N LEU A 83 -14.39 -7.34 -3.62
CA LEU A 83 -14.20 -8.73 -3.25
C LEU A 83 -14.97 -9.04 -1.97
N LEU A 84 -15.89 -9.98 -2.03
CA LEU A 84 -16.68 -10.39 -0.87
C LEU A 84 -15.98 -11.51 -0.10
N SER A 85 -16.25 -11.57 1.20
CA SER A 85 -15.95 -12.79 1.95
C SER A 85 -16.82 -13.95 1.43
N PRO A 86 -16.33 -15.20 1.49
CA PRO A 86 -17.11 -16.37 1.01
C PRO A 86 -18.53 -16.44 1.59
N SER A 87 -18.67 -16.18 2.89
CA SER A 87 -20.00 -16.18 3.56
C SER A 87 -20.93 -15.10 3.00
N LEU A 88 -20.40 -13.90 2.71
CA LEU A 88 -21.18 -12.80 2.16
C LEU A 88 -21.55 -13.05 0.68
N ALA A 89 -20.64 -13.65 -0.08
CA ALA A 89 -20.91 -14.06 -1.46
C ALA A 89 -22.06 -15.07 -1.53
N CYS A 90 -22.07 -16.08 -0.63
CA CYS A 90 -23.20 -17.01 -0.48
C CYS A 90 -24.49 -16.30 -0.11
N ALA A 91 -24.43 -15.35 0.83
CA ALA A 91 -25.64 -14.63 1.29
C ALA A 91 -26.24 -13.74 0.19
N LYS A 92 -25.39 -13.20 -0.71
CA LYS A 92 -25.83 -12.34 -1.81
C LYS A 92 -26.15 -13.11 -3.11
N GLY A 93 -26.00 -14.43 -3.12
CA GLY A 93 -26.19 -15.24 -4.34
C GLY A 93 -25.15 -14.93 -5.43
N GLN A 94 -24.01 -14.33 -5.09
CA GLN A 94 -22.94 -13.99 -6.03
C GLN A 94 -21.97 -15.15 -6.21
N LEU A 95 -22.53 -16.26 -6.66
CA LEU A 95 -21.81 -17.51 -6.90
C LEU A 95 -22.18 -18.06 -8.29
N LEU A 96 -21.18 -18.57 -8.99
CA LEU A 96 -21.34 -19.33 -10.24
C LEU A 96 -20.47 -20.57 -10.14
N ALA A 97 -20.98 -21.70 -10.65
CA ALA A 97 -20.24 -22.96 -10.60
C ALA A 97 -18.88 -22.81 -11.33
N PRO A 98 -17.76 -23.14 -10.67
CA PRO A 98 -16.46 -23.13 -11.33
C PRO A 98 -16.42 -24.22 -12.41
N ALA A 99 -15.70 -23.94 -13.52
CA ALA A 99 -15.58 -24.88 -14.64
C ALA A 99 -14.79 -26.14 -14.26
N GLN A 100 -13.93 -26.06 -13.27
CA GLN A 100 -13.07 -27.15 -12.81
C GLN A 100 -13.50 -27.67 -11.43
N ALA A 101 -13.18 -28.89 -11.11
CA ALA A 101 -13.40 -29.46 -9.79
C ALA A 101 -12.55 -28.71 -8.74
N VAL A 102 -13.18 -28.22 -7.69
CA VAL A 102 -12.54 -27.48 -6.61
C VAL A 102 -12.82 -28.19 -5.29
N PRO A 103 -11.80 -28.38 -4.41
CA PRO A 103 -12.02 -28.90 -3.07
C PRO A 103 -13.07 -28.08 -2.32
N LEU A 104 -13.96 -28.77 -1.60
CA LEU A 104 -15.12 -28.15 -0.96
C LEU A 104 -14.74 -26.95 -0.07
N ARG A 105 -13.61 -27.02 0.62
CA ARG A 105 -13.05 -25.94 1.43
C ARG A 105 -12.89 -24.61 0.65
N TYR A 106 -12.57 -24.68 -0.63
CA TYR A 106 -12.30 -23.52 -1.47
C TYR A 106 -13.44 -23.19 -2.45
N LEU A 107 -14.51 -23.99 -2.44
CA LEU A 107 -15.60 -23.87 -3.41
C LEU A 107 -16.24 -22.48 -3.41
N ALA A 108 -16.48 -21.88 -2.23
CA ALA A 108 -17.09 -20.56 -2.14
C ALA A 108 -16.19 -19.43 -2.71
N TYR A 109 -14.86 -19.57 -2.56
CA TYR A 109 -13.90 -18.65 -3.16
C TYR A 109 -13.91 -18.74 -4.69
N ALA A 110 -13.80 -19.95 -5.20
CA ALA A 110 -13.79 -20.21 -6.64
C ALA A 110 -15.12 -19.81 -7.31
N ALA A 111 -16.25 -20.13 -6.68
CA ALA A 111 -17.58 -19.81 -7.20
C ALA A 111 -17.85 -18.29 -7.22
N HIS A 112 -17.38 -17.54 -6.22
CA HIS A 112 -17.48 -16.09 -6.24
C HIS A 112 -16.60 -15.46 -7.31
N VAL A 113 -15.38 -15.95 -7.49
CA VAL A 113 -14.49 -15.54 -8.58
C VAL A 113 -15.12 -15.79 -9.94
N GLN A 114 -15.66 -17.00 -10.15
CA GLN A 114 -16.32 -17.36 -11.41
C GLN A 114 -17.49 -16.42 -11.71
N TRP A 115 -18.26 -16.06 -10.67
CA TRP A 115 -19.34 -15.06 -10.78
C TRP A 115 -18.81 -13.70 -11.20
N LEU A 116 -17.73 -13.19 -10.54
CA LEU A 116 -17.13 -11.89 -10.87
C LEU A 116 -16.65 -11.85 -12.33
N VAL A 117 -15.87 -12.86 -12.74
CA VAL A 117 -15.30 -12.90 -14.09
C VAL A 117 -16.39 -13.08 -15.16
N ALA A 118 -17.43 -13.84 -14.87
CA ALA A 118 -18.55 -14.00 -15.81
C ALA A 118 -19.43 -12.73 -15.91
N ARG A 119 -19.61 -12.00 -14.81
CA ARG A 119 -20.42 -10.78 -14.78
C ARG A 119 -19.78 -9.61 -15.52
N TYR A 120 -18.47 -9.40 -15.29
CA TYR A 120 -17.77 -8.24 -15.81
C TYR A 120 -16.95 -8.51 -17.07
N THR A 121 -16.65 -9.77 -17.37
CA THR A 121 -15.87 -10.20 -18.53
C THR A 121 -14.66 -9.28 -18.86
N PRO A 122 -13.82 -8.91 -17.87
CA PRO A 122 -12.75 -7.97 -18.08
C PRO A 122 -11.63 -8.57 -18.94
N ARG A 123 -10.94 -7.71 -19.70
CA ARG A 123 -9.69 -8.05 -20.38
C ARG A 123 -8.49 -7.95 -19.42
N VAL A 124 -8.53 -6.95 -18.52
CA VAL A 124 -7.57 -6.79 -17.41
C VAL A 124 -8.34 -6.67 -16.10
N LEU A 125 -8.02 -7.51 -15.12
CA LEU A 125 -8.52 -7.38 -13.77
C LEU A 125 -7.41 -6.85 -12.88
N ILE A 126 -7.65 -5.71 -12.24
CA ILE A 126 -6.74 -5.10 -11.27
C ILE A 126 -7.16 -5.53 -9.87
N ASN A 127 -6.29 -6.30 -9.20
CA ASN A 127 -6.48 -6.73 -7.81
C ASN A 127 -5.59 -5.92 -6.88
N GLU A 128 -6.12 -5.52 -5.72
CA GLU A 128 -5.36 -4.80 -4.70
C GLU A 128 -5.19 -5.57 -3.39
N ARG A 129 -5.80 -6.75 -3.29
CA ARG A 129 -5.79 -7.52 -2.05
C ARG A 129 -4.63 -8.50 -2.00
N ASN A 130 -3.63 -8.18 -1.19
CA ASN A 130 -2.54 -9.10 -0.90
C ASN A 130 -3.02 -10.37 -0.16
N GLY A 131 -2.45 -11.52 -0.52
CA GLY A 131 -2.59 -12.77 0.20
C GLY A 131 -4.01 -13.32 0.30
N SER A 132 -4.76 -13.29 -0.79
CA SER A 132 -6.14 -13.79 -0.86
C SER A 132 -6.20 -15.19 -1.49
N TYR A 133 -7.00 -16.09 -0.91
CA TYR A 133 -7.33 -17.38 -1.55
C TYR A 133 -8.14 -17.24 -2.85
N HIS A 134 -8.65 -16.06 -3.16
CA HIS A 134 -9.31 -15.81 -4.45
C HIS A 134 -8.30 -15.73 -5.60
N THR A 135 -7.05 -15.36 -5.33
CA THR A 135 -6.06 -15.03 -6.36
C THR A 135 -5.81 -16.16 -7.35
N PRO A 136 -5.51 -17.41 -6.94
CA PRO A 136 -5.29 -18.48 -7.91
C PRO A 136 -6.54 -18.78 -8.75
N PHE A 137 -7.74 -18.64 -8.19
CA PHE A 137 -8.98 -18.82 -8.94
C PHE A 137 -9.24 -17.64 -9.90
N LEU A 138 -8.88 -16.41 -9.53
CA LEU A 138 -8.92 -15.26 -10.44
C LEU A 138 -8.01 -15.48 -11.64
N ARG A 139 -6.76 -15.89 -11.41
CA ARG A 139 -5.80 -16.16 -12.48
C ARG A 139 -6.30 -17.24 -13.42
N LEU A 140 -6.79 -18.38 -12.90
CA LEU A 140 -7.34 -19.47 -13.69
C LEU A 140 -8.57 -19.04 -14.50
N ALA A 141 -9.51 -18.32 -13.89
CA ALA A 141 -10.74 -17.91 -14.56
C ALA A 141 -10.48 -16.85 -15.66
N LEU A 142 -9.51 -15.97 -15.45
CA LEU A 142 -9.10 -14.96 -16.43
C LEU A 142 -8.29 -15.60 -17.57
N ALA A 143 -7.35 -16.48 -17.27
CA ALA A 143 -6.56 -17.21 -18.28
C ALA A 143 -7.44 -18.01 -19.25
N ALA A 144 -8.54 -18.60 -18.76
CA ALA A 144 -9.51 -19.31 -19.61
C ALA A 144 -10.23 -18.39 -20.62
N ARG A 145 -10.06 -17.07 -20.51
CA ARG A 145 -10.64 -16.01 -21.37
C ARG A 145 -9.59 -15.14 -22.04
N ASP A 146 -8.34 -15.53 -21.99
CA ASP A 146 -7.18 -14.75 -22.47
C ASP A 146 -7.11 -13.34 -21.83
N ALA A 147 -7.59 -13.23 -20.61
CA ALA A 147 -7.56 -12.00 -19.81
C ALA A 147 -6.39 -12.04 -18.79
N ARG A 148 -5.96 -10.88 -18.32
CA ARG A 148 -4.78 -10.75 -17.45
C ARG A 148 -5.16 -10.32 -16.03
N LEU A 149 -4.44 -10.88 -15.03
CA LEU A 149 -4.53 -10.52 -13.64
C LEU A 149 -3.35 -9.62 -13.26
N LEU A 150 -3.61 -8.32 -13.07
CA LEU A 150 -2.66 -7.35 -12.57
C LEU A 150 -2.89 -7.12 -11.08
N HIS A 151 -1.88 -7.33 -10.24
CA HIS A 151 -1.90 -6.86 -8.86
C HIS A 151 -1.18 -5.52 -8.74
N LEU A 152 -1.84 -4.52 -8.15
CA LEU A 152 -1.21 -3.24 -7.83
C LEU A 152 -0.94 -3.14 -6.32
N ALA A 153 0.31 -2.96 -5.95
CA ALA A 153 0.66 -2.64 -4.57
C ALA A 153 -0.04 -1.33 -4.15
N HIS A 154 -0.50 -1.25 -2.91
CA HIS A 154 -1.15 -0.05 -2.36
C HIS A 154 -0.25 0.73 -1.39
N ALA A 155 0.94 0.23 -1.15
CA ALA A 155 2.02 0.83 -0.35
C ALA A 155 3.33 0.13 -0.69
N THR A 156 4.45 0.69 -0.23
CA THR A 156 5.75 0.02 -0.30
C THR A 156 5.66 -1.36 0.34
N THR A 157 6.05 -2.38 -0.40
CA THR A 157 6.08 -3.76 0.07
C THR A 157 7.25 -3.92 1.03
N LEU A 158 6.97 -4.34 2.26
CA LEU A 158 7.99 -4.56 3.28
C LEU A 158 8.06 -6.03 3.66
N GLU A 159 9.23 -6.48 4.08
CA GLU A 159 9.49 -7.86 4.48
C GLU A 159 8.50 -8.39 5.53
N SER A 160 8.13 -7.58 6.51
CA SER A 160 7.22 -7.94 7.60
C SER A 160 5.78 -8.23 7.19
N SER A 161 5.38 -7.91 5.96
CA SER A 161 4.00 -8.11 5.51
C SER A 161 3.70 -9.57 5.19
N ARG A 162 3.00 -10.25 6.09
CA ARG A 162 2.70 -11.68 6.03
C ARG A 162 1.82 -12.12 4.88
N ARG A 163 1.02 -11.18 4.34
CA ARG A 163 0.08 -11.46 3.25
C ARG A 163 0.75 -11.51 1.88
N LEU A 164 2.01 -11.13 1.82
CA LEU A 164 2.78 -11.10 0.57
C LEU A 164 3.36 -12.46 0.16
N GLY A 165 3.11 -13.51 0.91
CA GLY A 165 3.46 -14.88 0.51
C GLY A 165 2.63 -15.44 -0.64
N MET A 166 1.48 -14.85 -0.97
CA MET A 166 0.66 -15.21 -2.13
C MET A 166 0.99 -14.28 -3.29
N ASN A 167 1.68 -14.77 -4.31
CA ASN A 167 2.16 -14.01 -5.47
C ASN A 167 1.73 -14.67 -6.79
N ASP A 168 0.48 -15.10 -6.86
CA ASP A 168 -0.06 -15.77 -8.03
C ASP A 168 -0.84 -14.79 -8.92
N TYR A 169 -0.07 -13.99 -9.67
CA TYR A 169 -0.59 -12.99 -10.61
C TYR A 169 0.10 -13.13 -11.95
N ASP A 170 -0.48 -12.61 -13.04
CA ASP A 170 0.27 -12.49 -14.28
C ASP A 170 1.32 -11.38 -14.11
N TYR A 171 0.89 -10.23 -13.60
CA TYR A 171 1.78 -9.10 -13.31
C TYR A 171 1.58 -8.57 -11.90
N TYR A 172 2.69 -8.21 -11.26
CA TYR A 172 2.69 -7.58 -9.94
C TYR A 172 3.36 -6.20 -10.01
N GLY A 173 2.55 -5.14 -10.09
CA GLY A 173 3.03 -3.76 -10.04
C GLY A 173 3.47 -3.38 -8.63
N VAL A 174 4.75 -3.05 -8.47
CA VAL A 174 5.36 -2.63 -7.20
C VAL A 174 5.88 -1.20 -7.30
N PHE A 175 6.08 -0.56 -6.15
CA PHE A 175 6.45 0.85 -6.12
C PHE A 175 7.92 1.10 -6.46
N GLY A 176 8.83 0.22 -6.08
CA GLY A 176 10.25 0.42 -6.34
C GLY A 176 11.13 -0.78 -5.95
N HIS A 177 12.43 -0.58 -6.05
CA HIS A 177 13.42 -1.63 -5.81
C HIS A 177 13.34 -2.23 -4.40
N SER A 178 13.05 -1.43 -3.37
CA SER A 178 12.87 -1.95 -2.01
C SER A 178 11.76 -3.01 -1.94
N SER A 179 10.68 -2.82 -2.70
CA SER A 179 9.59 -3.78 -2.77
C SER A 179 9.98 -5.07 -3.51
N LEU A 180 10.76 -4.93 -4.60
CA LEU A 180 11.29 -6.07 -5.34
C LEU A 180 12.22 -6.92 -4.46
N VAL A 181 13.19 -6.30 -3.78
CA VAL A 181 14.10 -6.98 -2.86
C VAL A 181 13.32 -7.70 -1.75
N ALA A 182 12.36 -7.03 -1.11
CA ALA A 182 11.53 -7.63 -0.07
C ALA A 182 10.69 -8.82 -0.57
N LEU A 183 10.31 -8.86 -1.83
CA LEU A 183 9.63 -10.00 -2.45
C LEU A 183 10.60 -11.14 -2.76
N GLN A 184 11.78 -10.84 -3.27
CA GLN A 184 12.81 -11.83 -3.61
C GLN A 184 13.37 -12.55 -2.38
N GLU A 185 13.61 -11.81 -1.29
CA GLU A 185 14.14 -12.35 -0.03
C GLU A 185 13.12 -13.14 0.79
N ARG A 186 11.87 -13.16 0.37
CA ARG A 186 10.80 -13.85 1.10
C ARG A 186 10.95 -15.36 1.01
N PRO A 187 11.11 -16.07 2.14
CA PRO A 187 11.42 -17.51 2.14
C PRO A 187 10.23 -18.39 1.72
N LEU A 188 9.00 -17.90 1.89
CA LEU A 188 7.78 -18.64 1.54
C LEU A 188 6.94 -17.84 0.56
N ARG A 189 6.85 -18.31 -0.68
CA ARG A 189 6.03 -17.74 -1.73
C ARG A 189 5.19 -18.83 -2.38
N PHE A 190 3.96 -18.51 -2.66
CA PHE A 190 3.04 -19.35 -3.43
C PHE A 190 2.67 -18.65 -4.73
N GLY A 191 2.72 -19.38 -5.84
CA GLY A 191 2.45 -18.86 -7.17
C GLY A 191 3.66 -18.19 -7.82
N THR A 192 3.45 -17.68 -9.01
CA THR A 192 4.46 -17.00 -9.84
C THR A 192 3.92 -15.67 -10.31
N SER A 193 4.79 -14.70 -10.53
CA SER A 193 4.41 -13.38 -11.08
C SER A 193 5.57 -12.76 -11.82
N THR A 194 5.29 -12.03 -12.89
CA THR A 194 6.23 -11.04 -13.41
C THR A 194 6.05 -9.75 -12.62
N VAL A 195 7.04 -9.40 -11.80
CA VAL A 195 7.06 -8.12 -11.06
C VAL A 195 7.41 -7.01 -12.03
N VAL A 196 6.64 -5.92 -11.99
CA VAL A 196 6.83 -4.72 -12.80
C VAL A 196 7.03 -3.52 -11.87
N LEU A 197 8.12 -2.79 -12.05
CA LEU A 197 8.39 -1.57 -11.29
C LEU A 197 7.56 -0.42 -11.90
N LEU A 198 6.67 0.18 -11.10
CA LEU A 198 5.70 1.18 -11.58
C LEU A 198 5.75 2.52 -10.86
N GLY A 199 6.37 2.59 -9.68
CA GLY A 199 6.18 3.72 -8.79
C GLY A 199 4.81 3.70 -8.10
N SER A 200 4.46 4.80 -7.48
CA SER A 200 3.17 4.96 -6.81
C SER A 200 2.14 5.61 -7.72
N TYR A 201 1.06 4.92 -8.02
CA TYR A 201 -0.08 5.52 -8.74
C TYR A 201 -0.84 6.60 -7.92
N LEU A 202 -0.43 6.83 -6.68
CA LEU A 202 -0.92 7.92 -5.82
C LEU A 202 -0.02 9.15 -5.88
N ALA A 203 1.15 9.06 -6.52
CA ALA A 203 2.07 10.16 -6.73
C ALA A 203 1.87 10.75 -8.13
N ASP A 204 1.62 12.03 -8.17
CA ASP A 204 1.45 12.81 -9.40
C ASP A 204 2.30 14.10 -9.35
N GLU A 205 2.13 14.97 -10.32
CA GLU A 205 2.87 16.21 -10.48
C GLU A 205 2.71 17.20 -9.29
N THR A 206 1.73 16.99 -8.40
CA THR A 206 1.58 17.82 -7.20
C THR A 206 2.76 17.69 -6.23
N TYR A 207 3.55 16.62 -6.36
CA TYR A 207 4.80 16.43 -5.61
C TYR A 207 6.02 17.10 -6.24
N ASP A 208 5.93 17.63 -7.45
CA ASP A 208 7.03 18.34 -8.12
C ASP A 208 7.19 19.76 -7.54
N LEU A 209 7.57 19.79 -6.28
CA LEU A 209 7.72 21.05 -5.54
C LEU A 209 9.10 21.66 -5.77
N PRO A 210 9.20 23.01 -5.77
CA PRO A 210 10.50 23.67 -5.77
C PRO A 210 11.27 23.31 -4.49
N VAL A 211 12.59 23.37 -4.58
CA VAL A 211 13.45 23.20 -3.40
C VAL A 211 13.07 24.26 -2.36
N ALA A 212 12.87 23.83 -1.12
CA ALA A 212 12.47 24.76 -0.06
C ALA A 212 13.65 25.63 0.37
N ASP A 213 13.34 26.82 0.86
CA ASP A 213 14.32 27.70 1.50
C ASP A 213 14.63 27.17 2.92
N PRO A 214 15.86 26.77 3.21
CA PRO A 214 16.25 26.33 4.55
C PRO A 214 16.10 27.43 5.63
N ALA A 215 16.14 28.69 5.25
CA ALA A 215 15.95 29.82 6.18
C ALA A 215 14.54 29.88 6.81
N ILE A 216 13.55 29.22 6.20
CA ILE A 216 12.18 29.16 6.74
C ILE A 216 12.09 28.38 8.05
N LYS A 217 13.02 27.47 8.35
CA LYS A 217 13.11 26.69 9.60
C LYS A 217 11.79 26.04 10.03
N THR A 218 11.07 25.46 9.06
CA THR A 218 9.81 24.74 9.32
C THR A 218 10.01 23.24 9.25
N LEU A 219 9.80 22.57 10.38
CA LEU A 219 9.86 21.11 10.52
C LEU A 219 8.46 20.52 10.41
N LEU A 220 8.27 19.55 9.54
CA LEU A 220 7.01 18.81 9.43
C LEU A 220 7.16 17.43 10.05
N VAL A 221 6.45 17.18 11.13
CA VAL A 221 6.38 15.85 11.77
C VAL A 221 5.26 15.04 11.15
N LEU A 222 5.60 13.85 10.63
CA LEU A 222 4.65 12.93 10.04
C LEU A 222 4.05 12.00 11.09
N GLY A 223 2.74 12.07 11.26
CA GLY A 223 1.98 11.20 12.15
C GLY A 223 1.87 9.78 11.60
N VAL A 224 1.69 8.83 12.51
CA VAL A 224 1.50 7.41 12.22
C VAL A 224 0.07 6.97 12.52
N GLY A 225 -0.29 5.73 12.11
CA GLY A 225 -1.62 5.20 12.36
C GLY A 225 -1.93 4.99 13.85
N PRO A 226 -3.23 4.98 14.26
CA PRO A 226 -3.67 5.00 15.65
C PRO A 226 -3.19 3.81 16.49
N ASP A 227 -2.85 2.69 15.85
CA ASP A 227 -2.35 1.51 16.54
C ASP A 227 -0.88 1.72 16.98
N ARG A 228 -0.10 2.43 16.14
CA ARG A 228 1.30 2.76 16.41
C ARG A 228 1.48 3.93 17.35
N GLU A 229 0.63 4.94 17.30
CA GLU A 229 0.69 6.13 18.17
C GLU A 229 0.64 5.79 19.67
N LYS A 230 0.10 4.63 20.05
CA LYS A 230 -0.01 4.17 21.43
C LYS A 230 1.21 3.38 21.90
N GLU A 231 2.12 3.03 21.01
CA GLU A 231 3.31 2.29 21.36
C GLU A 231 4.27 3.19 22.15
N PRO A 232 4.88 2.69 23.24
CA PRO A 232 5.74 3.52 24.10
C PRO A 232 6.91 4.20 23.36
N GLY A 233 7.44 3.57 22.31
CA GLY A 233 8.50 4.13 21.47
C GLY A 233 8.08 5.38 20.74
N TYR A 234 6.87 5.38 20.17
CA TYR A 234 6.30 6.54 19.49
C TYR A 234 5.99 7.69 20.46
N LEU A 235 5.45 7.38 21.64
CA LEU A 235 5.19 8.40 22.65
C LEU A 235 6.48 9.07 23.11
N ARG A 236 7.56 8.30 23.37
CA ARG A 236 8.87 8.88 23.70
C ARG A 236 9.40 9.78 22.59
N THR A 237 9.21 9.40 21.33
CA THR A 237 9.64 10.22 20.20
C THR A 237 8.81 11.50 20.09
N TYR A 238 7.52 11.46 20.35
CA TYR A 238 6.67 12.65 20.39
C TYR A 238 7.05 13.58 21.56
N GLU A 239 7.35 13.04 22.72
CA GLU A 239 7.84 13.79 23.89
C GLU A 239 9.16 14.47 23.58
N LEU A 240 10.11 13.76 23.00
CA LEU A 240 11.40 14.32 22.56
C LEU A 240 11.19 15.52 21.61
N LEU A 241 10.35 15.39 20.60
CA LEU A 241 10.09 16.43 19.60
C LEU A 241 9.40 17.64 20.24
N ARG A 242 8.40 17.44 21.11
CA ARG A 242 7.75 18.52 21.86
C ARG A 242 8.74 19.29 22.74
N ASP A 243 9.54 18.56 23.52
CA ASP A 243 10.50 19.15 24.47
C ASP A 243 11.63 19.86 23.72
N TRP A 244 11.99 19.36 22.55
CA TRP A 244 12.93 20.03 21.66
C TRP A 244 12.32 21.33 21.10
N ALA A 245 11.09 21.30 20.59
CA ALA A 245 10.39 22.49 20.09
C ALA A 245 10.25 23.59 21.15
N GLN A 246 9.99 23.22 22.40
CA GLN A 246 9.92 24.17 23.51
C GLN A 246 11.24 24.92 23.75
N ARG A 247 12.38 24.26 23.51
CA ARG A 247 13.72 24.83 23.68
C ARG A 247 14.23 25.58 22.45
N HIS A 248 13.58 25.39 21.30
CA HIS A 248 13.96 25.96 20.02
C HIS A 248 12.81 26.73 19.37
N PRO A 249 12.41 27.88 19.96
CA PRO A 249 11.29 28.68 19.44
C PRO A 249 11.55 29.33 18.08
N GLU A 250 12.80 29.36 17.62
CA GLU A 250 13.21 29.81 16.28
C GLU A 250 12.80 28.84 15.16
N TYR A 251 12.46 27.59 15.49
CA TYR A 251 11.91 26.63 14.55
C TYR A 251 10.40 26.52 14.70
N ARG A 252 9.70 26.52 13.59
CA ARG A 252 8.28 26.16 13.54
C ARG A 252 8.12 24.66 13.38
N MET A 253 7.34 24.02 14.23
CA MET A 253 7.05 22.58 14.13
C MET A 253 5.60 22.38 13.74
N LEU A 254 5.35 21.81 12.55
CA LEU A 254 4.03 21.45 12.06
C LEU A 254 3.82 19.96 12.22
N PHE A 255 2.64 19.56 12.65
CA PHE A 255 2.26 18.15 12.74
C PHE A 255 1.18 17.79 11.74
N LYS A 256 1.46 16.83 10.85
CA LYS A 256 0.49 16.24 9.92
C LYS A 256 -0.05 14.96 10.51
N ARG A 257 -1.30 14.98 10.97
CA ARG A 257 -1.96 13.80 11.54
C ARG A 257 -2.20 12.74 10.47
N HIS A 258 -2.04 11.47 10.86
CA HIS A 258 -2.58 10.38 10.05
C HIS A 258 -4.12 10.51 10.02
N PRO A 259 -4.81 10.26 8.87
CA PRO A 259 -6.27 10.49 8.74
C PRO A 259 -7.14 9.74 9.76
N ARG A 260 -6.65 8.64 10.32
CA ARG A 260 -7.36 7.86 11.34
C ARG A 260 -6.93 8.17 12.78
N SER A 261 -5.93 9.04 12.97
CA SER A 261 -5.45 9.41 14.30
C SER A 261 -6.48 10.27 15.04
N ARG A 262 -6.62 10.02 16.34
CA ARG A 262 -7.42 10.79 17.28
C ARG A 262 -6.60 11.21 18.52
N ALA A 263 -5.28 11.03 18.46
CA ALA A 263 -4.40 11.38 19.56
C ALA A 263 -4.42 12.90 19.81
N ARG A 264 -4.56 13.30 21.09
CA ARG A 264 -4.59 14.71 21.50
C ARG A 264 -3.21 15.28 21.74
N PHE A 265 -2.17 14.46 21.84
CA PHE A 265 -0.82 14.87 22.21
C PHE A 265 -0.37 16.17 21.51
N TRP A 266 -0.50 16.21 20.19
CA TRP A 266 -0.07 17.37 19.40
C TRP A 266 -1.06 18.55 19.46
N SER A 267 -2.34 18.31 19.72
CA SER A 267 -3.31 19.38 19.99
C SER A 267 -2.95 20.09 21.30
N ASP A 268 -2.69 19.29 22.34
CA ASP A 268 -2.32 19.84 23.66
C ASP A 268 -0.94 20.55 23.61
N ALA A 269 -0.01 20.09 22.76
CA ALA A 269 1.26 20.78 22.53
C ALA A 269 1.08 22.11 21.81
N ALA A 270 0.24 22.17 20.77
CA ALA A 270 -0.04 23.39 20.02
C ALA A 270 -0.78 24.45 20.83
N GLU A 271 -1.59 24.04 21.82
CA GLU A 271 -2.21 24.99 22.76
C GLU A 271 -1.20 25.65 23.73
N ARG A 272 -0.07 24.99 23.97
CA ARG A 272 0.94 25.44 24.96
C ARG A 272 2.15 26.11 24.33
N LEU A 273 2.50 25.77 23.09
CA LEU A 273 3.70 26.21 22.40
C LEU A 273 3.33 27.00 21.14
N ASN A 274 3.71 28.27 21.07
CA ASN A 274 3.38 29.16 19.95
C ASN A 274 4.04 28.75 18.62
N ASN A 275 5.13 27.98 18.68
CA ASN A 275 5.87 27.49 17.50
C ASN A 275 5.45 26.08 17.07
N VAL A 276 4.45 25.47 17.71
CA VAL A 276 3.89 24.16 17.32
C VAL A 276 2.51 24.37 16.71
N GLY A 277 2.26 23.75 15.56
CA GLY A 277 0.99 23.86 14.86
C GLY A 277 0.51 22.51 14.31
N LEU A 278 -0.81 22.40 14.16
CA LEU A 278 -1.46 21.26 13.53
C LEU A 278 -1.90 21.65 12.12
N LEU A 279 -1.57 20.83 11.15
CA LEU A 279 -2.15 20.98 9.81
C LEU A 279 -3.60 20.50 9.80
N ASP A 280 -4.41 21.15 8.98
CA ASP A 280 -5.80 20.74 8.75
C ASP A 280 -5.87 19.28 8.28
N THR A 281 -6.94 18.59 8.64
CA THR A 281 -7.16 17.19 8.24
C THR A 281 -7.38 17.07 6.74
N GLY A 282 -7.89 18.09 6.07
CA GLY A 282 -8.08 18.19 4.63
C GLY A 282 -6.81 18.52 3.84
N CYS A 283 -5.77 19.08 4.50
CA CYS A 283 -4.49 19.36 3.87
C CYS A 283 -3.88 18.09 3.28
N THR A 284 -3.54 18.09 2.00
CA THR A 284 -2.86 16.97 1.32
C THR A 284 -1.42 16.81 1.81
N LEU A 285 -0.75 15.73 1.43
CA LEU A 285 0.68 15.55 1.74
C LEU A 285 1.55 16.55 0.96
N ALA A 286 1.26 16.78 -0.31
CA ALA A 286 1.99 17.74 -1.14
C ALA A 286 1.87 19.16 -0.56
N GLU A 287 0.67 19.62 -0.15
CA GLU A 287 0.46 20.90 0.51
C GLU A 287 1.20 21.00 1.85
N ALA A 288 1.28 19.90 2.60
CA ALA A 288 2.04 19.85 3.84
C ALA A 288 3.55 19.97 3.57
N PHE A 289 4.08 19.30 2.57
CA PHE A 289 5.49 19.40 2.16
C PHE A 289 5.83 20.79 1.62
N ALA A 290 4.89 21.45 0.93
CA ALA A 290 5.10 22.80 0.44
C ALA A 290 5.33 23.81 1.59
N GLN A 291 4.82 23.55 2.79
CA GLN A 291 4.97 24.39 3.97
C GLN A 291 6.23 24.07 4.80
N ALA A 292 6.98 23.03 4.45
CA ALA A 292 8.10 22.52 5.25
C ALA A 292 9.44 22.72 4.54
N SER A 293 10.47 23.04 5.32
CA SER A 293 11.85 22.97 4.87
C SER A 293 12.51 21.61 5.19
N VAL A 294 12.06 20.94 6.24
CA VAL A 294 12.57 19.63 6.66
C VAL A 294 11.42 18.73 7.12
N VAL A 295 11.49 17.44 6.86
CA VAL A 295 10.50 16.47 7.31
C VAL A 295 11.11 15.56 8.40
N ILE A 296 10.41 15.45 9.50
CA ILE A 296 10.70 14.50 10.57
C ILE A 296 9.87 13.25 10.33
N ASN A 297 10.54 12.16 10.04
CA ASN A 297 9.88 10.86 9.87
C ASN A 297 10.25 9.91 11.02
N ILE A 298 9.23 9.28 11.61
CA ILE A 298 9.42 8.21 12.58
C ILE A 298 9.33 6.87 11.83
N MET A 299 8.18 6.56 11.26
CA MET A 299 7.92 5.29 10.59
C MET A 299 6.75 5.40 9.59
N SER A 300 6.58 6.56 8.96
CA SER A 300 5.51 6.80 8.01
C SER A 300 5.97 6.56 6.57
N ASN A 301 5.13 5.92 5.75
CA ASN A 301 5.36 5.85 4.30
C ASN A 301 5.46 7.26 3.65
N ALA A 302 4.76 8.24 4.21
CA ALA A 302 4.83 9.62 3.75
C ALA A 302 6.25 10.23 3.82
N GLY A 303 7.17 9.64 4.60
CA GLY A 303 8.59 10.00 4.58
C GLY A 303 9.27 9.72 3.23
N ILE A 304 8.78 8.72 2.47
CA ILE A 304 9.27 8.43 1.12
C ILE A 304 8.78 9.52 0.17
N GLU A 305 7.50 9.88 0.27
CA GLU A 305 6.87 10.91 -0.55
C GLU A 305 7.48 12.31 -0.27
N SER A 306 7.98 12.56 0.95
CA SER A 306 8.70 13.80 1.24
C SER A 306 10.01 13.93 0.47
N GLY A 307 10.74 12.81 0.31
CA GLY A 307 11.94 12.77 -0.53
C GLY A 307 11.63 13.01 -2.01
N LEU A 308 10.48 12.49 -2.49
CA LEU A 308 9.96 12.79 -3.82
C LEU A 308 9.70 14.30 -3.99
N ALA A 309 9.10 14.94 -2.99
CA ALA A 309 8.84 16.37 -2.96
C ALA A 309 10.11 17.24 -2.71
N GLY A 310 11.29 16.64 -2.73
CA GLY A 310 12.56 17.34 -2.54
C GLY A 310 12.72 17.94 -1.13
N ARG A 311 12.15 17.31 -0.11
CA ARG A 311 12.29 17.71 1.29
C ARG A 311 13.27 16.79 2.00
N PRO A 312 14.35 17.34 2.60
CA PRO A 312 15.24 16.57 3.47
C PRO A 312 14.47 15.84 4.57
N VAL A 313 14.92 14.62 4.89
CA VAL A 313 14.28 13.76 5.90
C VAL A 313 15.25 13.54 7.07
N ILE A 314 14.76 13.74 8.28
CA ILE A 314 15.45 13.30 9.49
C ILE A 314 14.65 12.15 10.12
N HIS A 315 15.30 11.01 10.30
CA HIS A 315 14.71 9.85 10.97
C HIS A 315 14.90 9.96 12.48
N VAL A 316 13.80 10.23 13.19
CA VAL A 316 13.79 10.36 14.66
C VAL A 316 13.10 9.14 15.27
N ASN A 317 13.81 8.41 16.14
CA ASN A 317 13.34 7.17 16.74
C ASN A 317 13.88 6.96 18.16
N ALA A 318 13.36 7.71 19.12
CA ALA A 318 13.70 7.56 20.54
C ALA A 318 13.24 6.21 21.13
N GLY A 319 12.36 5.50 20.44
CA GLY A 319 11.84 4.20 20.85
C GLY A 319 12.75 3.03 20.52
N ASN A 320 13.73 3.24 19.67
CA ASN A 320 14.57 2.18 19.11
C ASN A 320 13.75 1.08 18.37
N ASP A 321 12.67 1.49 17.71
CA ASP A 321 11.87 0.62 16.85
C ASP A 321 12.68 0.21 15.61
N VAL A 322 12.32 -0.93 14.99
CA VAL A 322 12.99 -1.42 13.79
C VAL A 322 12.83 -0.47 12.63
N ASP A 323 13.92 -0.06 11.99
CA ASP A 323 13.92 0.77 10.77
C ASP A 323 13.50 -0.08 9.57
N ILE A 324 12.20 -0.08 9.28
CA ILE A 324 11.62 -0.87 8.18
C ILE A 324 11.83 -0.26 6.79
N PHE A 325 12.24 1.01 6.71
CA PHE A 325 12.49 1.71 5.44
C PHE A 325 13.97 1.86 5.11
N SER A 326 14.86 1.30 5.94
CA SER A 326 16.30 1.43 5.75
C SER A 326 16.78 2.89 5.73
N HIS A 327 16.18 3.77 6.55
CA HIS A 327 16.57 5.18 6.64
C HIS A 327 18.06 5.34 6.94
N ALA A 328 18.62 4.45 7.79
CA ALA A 328 20.03 4.49 8.18
C ALA A 328 20.98 4.35 6.97
N GLN A 329 20.56 3.66 5.91
CA GLN A 329 21.34 3.52 4.68
C GLN A 329 21.50 4.85 3.92
N PHE A 330 20.50 5.73 4.01
CA PHE A 330 20.44 6.97 3.25
C PHE A 330 20.80 8.19 4.08
N PHE A 331 20.40 8.23 5.36
CA PHE A 331 20.47 9.40 6.22
C PHE A 331 21.46 9.24 7.40
N GLY A 332 22.11 8.08 7.50
CA GLY A 332 22.98 7.78 8.65
C GLY A 332 22.19 7.38 9.90
N PRO A 333 22.82 7.42 11.09
CA PRO A 333 22.20 6.96 12.33
C PRO A 333 20.89 7.71 12.64
N GLN A 334 19.93 6.98 13.20
CA GLN A 334 18.67 7.57 13.68
C GLN A 334 18.91 8.54 14.84
N VAL A 335 18.14 9.59 14.91
CA VAL A 335 18.12 10.55 16.01
C VAL A 335 17.37 9.96 17.19
N ARG A 336 18.00 9.98 18.38
CA ARG A 336 17.44 9.41 19.62
C ARG A 336 17.18 10.42 20.71
N ASP A 337 17.81 11.59 20.61
CA ASP A 337 17.70 12.68 21.58
C ASP A 337 17.70 14.06 20.91
N GLY A 338 17.45 15.09 21.72
CA GLY A 338 17.36 16.48 21.23
C GLY A 338 18.68 17.08 20.77
N GLU A 339 19.81 16.61 21.30
CA GLU A 339 21.14 17.12 20.90
C GLU A 339 21.53 16.56 19.54
N GLU A 340 21.20 15.27 19.29
CA GLU A 340 21.38 14.65 17.98
C GLU A 340 20.47 15.33 16.93
N LEU A 341 19.22 15.69 17.29
CA LEU A 341 18.34 16.42 16.41
C LEU A 341 18.93 17.80 16.04
N SER A 342 19.42 18.53 17.02
CA SER A 342 20.04 19.84 16.78
C SER A 342 21.29 19.73 15.90
N ARG A 343 22.14 18.73 16.13
CA ARG A 343 23.34 18.50 15.30
C ARG A 343 22.98 18.15 13.86
N GLN A 344 21.95 17.30 13.65
CA GLN A 344 21.53 16.95 12.29
C GLN A 344 20.89 18.15 11.56
N LEU A 345 20.11 18.99 12.24
CA LEU A 345 19.57 20.20 11.66
C LEU A 345 20.66 21.20 11.28
N GLN A 346 21.68 21.38 12.14
CA GLN A 346 22.83 22.24 11.81
C GLN A 346 23.61 21.73 10.58
N ALA A 347 23.86 20.41 10.51
CA ALA A 347 24.51 19.82 9.34
C ALA A 347 23.70 19.99 8.06
N LEU A 348 22.37 19.88 8.17
CA LEU A 348 21.43 20.08 7.08
C LEU A 348 21.42 21.55 6.62
N GLU A 349 21.45 22.52 7.53
CA GLU A 349 21.53 23.95 7.20
C GLU A 349 22.83 24.31 6.47
N GLN A 350 23.95 23.64 6.79
CA GLN A 350 25.26 23.84 6.15
C GLN A 350 25.32 23.34 4.71
N ASP A 351 24.62 22.25 4.38
CA ASP A 351 24.61 21.66 3.05
C ASP A 351 23.21 21.11 2.69
N TYR A 352 22.26 22.03 2.56
CA TYR A 352 20.86 21.68 2.30
C TYR A 352 20.69 20.88 1.02
N CYS A 353 21.39 21.23 -0.06
CA CYS A 353 21.28 20.55 -1.36
C CYS A 353 21.71 19.09 -1.29
N LYS A 354 22.75 18.76 -0.53
CA LYS A 354 23.19 17.38 -0.29
C LYS A 354 22.09 16.56 0.39
N HIS A 355 21.43 17.12 1.39
CA HIS A 355 20.36 16.43 2.10
C HIS A 355 19.10 16.25 1.26
N VAL A 356 18.78 17.20 0.37
CA VAL A 356 17.74 17.05 -0.66
C VAL A 356 18.07 15.89 -1.58
N GLU A 357 19.32 15.78 -2.04
CA GLU A 357 19.75 14.69 -2.92
C GLU A 357 19.69 13.32 -2.22
N GLN A 358 20.08 13.25 -0.95
CA GLN A 358 19.92 12.02 -0.15
C GLN A 358 18.45 11.63 -0.03
N ALA A 359 17.55 12.57 0.21
CA ALA A 359 16.11 12.32 0.29
C ALA A 359 15.53 11.84 -1.04
N ARG A 360 16.00 12.40 -2.16
CA ARG A 360 15.62 11.94 -3.51
C ARG A 360 16.11 10.52 -3.79
N ARG A 361 17.33 10.17 -3.41
CA ARG A 361 17.85 8.79 -3.54
C ARG A 361 17.03 7.80 -2.71
N PHE A 362 16.68 8.19 -1.49
CA PHE A 362 15.77 7.40 -0.64
C PHE A 362 14.41 7.22 -1.31
N ALA A 363 13.82 8.29 -1.81
CA ALA A 363 12.54 8.22 -2.52
C ALA A 363 12.64 7.32 -3.76
N ASN A 364 13.66 7.47 -4.60
CA ASN A 364 13.84 6.69 -5.82
C ASN A 364 14.04 5.18 -5.56
N TYR A 365 14.66 4.81 -4.44
CA TYR A 365 14.78 3.41 -4.06
C TYR A 365 13.43 2.77 -3.72
N HIS A 366 12.52 3.55 -3.15
CA HIS A 366 11.19 3.09 -2.74
C HIS A 366 10.09 3.35 -3.78
N LEU A 367 10.22 4.41 -4.57
CA LEU A 367 9.26 4.87 -5.58
C LEU A 367 9.99 5.19 -6.88
N VAL A 368 10.09 4.22 -7.79
CA VAL A 368 10.64 4.50 -9.13
C VAL A 368 9.72 5.45 -9.90
N TYR A 369 10.27 6.15 -10.87
CA TYR A 369 9.58 7.13 -11.72
C TYR A 369 9.02 8.37 -11.01
N GLY A 370 9.24 8.53 -9.71
CA GLY A 370 8.86 9.74 -8.98
C GLY A 370 7.39 10.10 -9.11
N SER A 371 7.07 11.32 -9.50
CA SER A 371 5.70 11.82 -9.76
C SER A 371 5.02 11.19 -10.98
N GLN A 372 5.76 10.47 -11.82
CA GLN A 372 5.21 9.80 -13.01
C GLN A 372 4.60 8.42 -12.72
N GLY A 373 4.56 7.97 -11.46
CA GLY A 373 4.04 6.64 -11.10
C GLY A 373 2.62 6.38 -11.57
N LEU A 374 1.73 7.38 -11.53
CA LEU A 374 0.38 7.27 -12.08
C LEU A 374 0.39 7.09 -13.61
N ALA A 375 1.19 7.89 -14.32
CA ALA A 375 1.32 7.81 -15.77
C ALA A 375 1.87 6.44 -16.20
N LYS A 376 2.88 5.92 -15.49
CA LYS A 376 3.44 4.58 -15.72
C LYS A 376 2.46 3.46 -15.43
N THR A 377 1.70 3.55 -14.34
CA THR A 377 0.65 2.57 -14.03
C THR A 377 -0.45 2.54 -15.10
N THR A 378 -0.89 3.70 -15.56
CA THR A 378 -1.90 3.78 -16.64
C THR A 378 -1.34 3.34 -17.99
N GLN A 379 -0.06 3.57 -18.27
CA GLN A 379 0.63 3.04 -19.45
C GLN A 379 0.63 1.51 -19.44
N LEU A 380 1.03 0.88 -18.32
CA LEU A 380 1.00 -0.58 -18.20
C LEU A 380 -0.41 -1.15 -18.46
N ILE A 381 -1.45 -0.55 -17.90
CA ILE A 381 -2.83 -1.01 -18.12
C ILE A 381 -3.21 -0.89 -19.61
N ASP A 382 -2.86 0.21 -20.27
CA ASP A 382 -3.08 0.44 -21.70
C ASP A 382 -2.34 -0.61 -22.57
N ASP A 383 -1.08 -0.89 -22.25
CA ASP A 383 -0.26 -1.90 -22.94
C ASP A 383 -0.86 -3.29 -22.80
N LEU A 384 -1.26 -3.70 -21.60
CA LEU A 384 -1.93 -4.98 -21.36
C LEU A 384 -3.27 -5.08 -22.12
N LEU A 385 -4.05 -4.02 -22.20
CA LEU A 385 -5.29 -3.97 -22.96
C LEU A 385 -5.06 -4.06 -24.47
N ARG A 386 -3.93 -3.58 -24.96
CA ARG A 386 -3.51 -3.69 -26.36
C ARG A 386 -2.79 -5.02 -26.70
N GLY A 387 -2.53 -5.83 -25.69
CA GLY A 387 -1.80 -7.09 -25.82
C GLY A 387 -0.29 -6.90 -26.01
N HIS A 388 0.25 -5.78 -25.55
CA HIS A 388 1.70 -5.51 -25.56
C HIS A 388 2.37 -6.14 -24.34
N ASP A 389 3.61 -6.59 -24.50
CA ASP A 389 4.41 -7.14 -23.43
C ASP A 389 5.05 -6.01 -22.60
N PRO A 390 4.84 -5.98 -21.28
CA PRO A 390 5.44 -4.98 -20.39
C PRO A 390 6.97 -4.96 -20.37
N GLU A 391 7.64 -6.08 -20.65
CA GLU A 391 9.11 -6.20 -20.63
C GLU A 391 9.79 -5.23 -21.59
N ARG A 392 9.05 -4.75 -22.57
CA ARG A 392 9.57 -3.80 -23.57
C ARG A 392 9.80 -2.40 -22.99
N ASP A 393 8.91 -1.93 -22.10
CA ASP A 393 8.83 -0.52 -21.68
C ASP A 393 9.02 -0.32 -20.17
N PHE A 394 9.14 -1.43 -19.41
CA PHE A 394 9.27 -1.41 -17.96
C PHE A 394 10.41 -2.31 -17.49
N GLU A 395 10.97 -1.95 -16.34
CA GLU A 395 11.85 -2.86 -15.62
C GLU A 395 10.99 -3.97 -14.99
N THR A 396 11.29 -5.21 -15.38
CA THR A 396 10.56 -6.40 -14.95
C THR A 396 11.49 -7.42 -14.31
N CYS A 397 10.93 -8.28 -13.46
CA CYS A 397 11.64 -9.39 -12.86
C CYS A 397 10.70 -10.57 -12.63
N GLU A 398 11.07 -11.74 -13.13
CA GLU A 398 10.36 -12.96 -12.83
C GLU A 398 10.50 -13.34 -11.37
N LEU A 399 9.37 -13.58 -10.72
CA LEU A 399 9.30 -14.04 -9.34
C LEU A 399 8.75 -15.47 -9.30
N PRO A 400 9.63 -16.50 -9.37
CA PRO A 400 9.20 -17.88 -9.33
C PRO A 400 8.62 -18.24 -7.95
N ALA A 401 7.83 -19.31 -7.89
CA ALA A 401 7.43 -19.89 -6.62
C ALA A 401 8.69 -20.26 -5.81
N ALA A 402 8.69 -19.93 -4.53
CA ALA A 402 9.74 -20.43 -3.63
C ALA A 402 9.39 -21.89 -3.29
N GLY A 403 10.35 -22.77 -3.54
CA GLY A 403 10.24 -24.21 -3.28
C GLY A 403 10.16 -24.56 -1.78
#